data_bb73f445cd5ef92cb16ee1c0e09844ad
#
_entry.id   bb73f445cd5ef92cb16ee1c0e09844ad
#
_cell.length_a   1.000
_cell.length_b   1.000
_cell.length_c   1.000
_cell.angle_alpha   90.00
_cell.angle_beta   90.00
_cell.angle_gamma   90.00
#
_symmetry.space_group_name_H-M   'P 1'
#
loop_
_entity.id
_entity.type
_entity.pdbx_description
1 polymer ?
#
loop_
_entity_poly.entity_id
_entity_poly.type
_entity_poly.pdbx_seq_one_letter_code
_entity_poly.pdbx_strand_id
1 'polypeptide(L)'
;MVVRRYETQNPFGVIETKGNNFHSYHEKPIKYENINAGIYIIESNVLKYLENEKYKDMPDFFTTLVKEGKKVIVYPIYEEWYDLGQKNIKLNISKQKKKTNKNL
;
A
#
# COMPACT_ATOMS: atom_id res chain seq x y z
N MET A 1 -3.37 8.37 7.35
CA MET A 1 -2.74 7.85 6.10
C MET A 1 -3.76 7.02 5.33
N VAL A 2 -3.97 7.32 4.06
CA VAL A 2 -4.81 6.51 3.19
C VAL A 2 -3.99 5.35 2.65
N VAL A 3 -4.56 4.15 2.71
CA VAL A 3 -3.92 2.95 2.19
C VAL A 3 -4.84 2.25 1.19
N ARG A 4 -4.25 1.57 0.21
CA ARG A 4 -4.97 0.71 -0.72
C ARG A 4 -4.77 -0.74 -0.29
N ARG A 5 -5.86 -1.45 -0.11
CA ARG A 5 -5.79 -2.88 0.17
C ARG A 5 -5.39 -3.63 -1.10
N TYR A 6 -4.31 -4.36 -1.02
CA TYR A 6 -3.70 -5.05 -2.15
C TYR A 6 -3.75 -6.56 -1.94
N GLU A 7 -4.25 -7.28 -2.96
CA GLU A 7 -4.31 -8.74 -2.94
C GLU A 7 -3.22 -9.31 -3.83
N THR A 8 -2.50 -10.30 -3.33
CA THR A 8 -1.62 -11.13 -4.14
C THR A 8 -2.00 -12.60 -3.95
N GLN A 9 -2.07 -13.33 -5.05
CA GLN A 9 -2.28 -14.76 -4.99
C GLN A 9 -0.98 -15.48 -5.33
N ASN A 10 -0.54 -16.36 -4.43
CA ASN A 10 0.57 -17.25 -4.75
C ASN A 10 0.04 -18.35 -5.69
N PRO A 11 0.66 -18.56 -6.88
CA PRO A 11 0.16 -19.57 -7.83
C PRO A 11 0.48 -21.00 -7.42
N PHE A 12 1.19 -21.18 -6.31
CA PHE A 12 1.65 -22.49 -5.83
C PHE A 12 0.99 -22.87 -4.51
N GLY A 13 1.07 -24.14 -4.15
CA GLY A 13 0.75 -24.58 -2.81
C GLY A 13 1.83 -24.13 -1.85
N VAL A 14 1.44 -23.63 -0.67
CA VAL A 14 2.35 -23.12 0.35
C VAL A 14 2.31 -24.03 1.57
N ILE A 15 3.48 -24.43 2.03
CA ILE A 15 3.64 -25.29 3.21
C ILE A 15 4.14 -24.43 4.37
N GLU A 16 3.42 -24.47 5.47
CA GLU A 16 3.90 -23.90 6.72
C GLU A 16 4.62 -24.97 7.54
N THR A 17 5.73 -24.59 8.13
CA THR A 17 6.55 -25.49 8.95
C THR A 17 6.71 -24.93 10.36
N LYS A 18 6.89 -25.82 11.33
CA LYS A 18 7.41 -25.51 12.67
C LYS A 18 8.77 -26.17 12.82
N GLY A 19 9.85 -25.37 12.78
CA GLY A 19 11.18 -25.90 12.56
C GLY A 19 11.22 -26.65 11.22
N ASN A 20 11.59 -27.91 11.23
CA ASN A 20 11.60 -28.79 10.05
C ASN A 20 10.34 -29.65 9.90
N ASN A 21 9.34 -29.45 10.76
CA ASN A 21 8.13 -30.24 10.76
C ASN A 21 7.03 -29.58 9.92
N PHE A 22 6.37 -30.38 9.09
CA PHE A 22 5.18 -29.94 8.39
C PHE A 22 4.11 -29.52 9.40
N HIS A 23 3.53 -28.34 9.20
CA HIS A 23 2.45 -27.84 10.06
C HIS A 23 1.12 -27.77 9.32
N SER A 24 1.09 -27.11 8.17
CA SER A 24 -0.14 -26.93 7.38
C SER A 24 0.18 -26.70 5.91
N TYR A 25 -0.86 -26.86 5.08
CA TYR A 25 -0.80 -26.63 3.63
C TYR A 25 -1.91 -25.69 3.21
N HIS A 26 -1.57 -24.72 2.36
CA HIS A 26 -2.52 -23.79 1.79
C HIS A 26 -2.41 -23.80 0.27
N GLU A 27 -3.49 -24.14 -0.42
CA GLU A 27 -3.54 -24.14 -1.89
C GLU A 27 -3.75 -22.73 -2.40
N LYS A 28 -2.79 -22.22 -3.16
CA LYS A 28 -2.85 -20.90 -3.82
C LYS A 28 -3.38 -19.79 -2.89
N PRO A 29 -2.73 -19.57 -1.72
CA PRO A 29 -3.27 -18.64 -0.73
C PRO A 29 -3.28 -17.20 -1.25
N ILE A 30 -4.30 -16.45 -0.84
CA ILE A 30 -4.43 -15.02 -1.11
C ILE A 30 -3.88 -14.27 0.10
N LYS A 31 -2.97 -13.34 -0.16
CA LYS A 31 -2.38 -12.47 0.86
C LYS A 31 -2.88 -11.04 0.66
N TYR A 32 -3.27 -10.40 1.76
CA TYR A 32 -3.74 -9.01 1.76
C TYR A 32 -2.71 -8.12 2.43
N GLU A 33 -2.43 -6.98 1.82
CA GLU A 33 -1.52 -5.98 2.37
C GLU A 33 -2.11 -4.59 2.20
N ASN A 34 -1.84 -3.72 3.16
CA ASN A 34 -2.17 -2.31 3.04
C ASN A 34 -0.96 -1.59 2.43
N ILE A 35 -1.12 -1.06 1.22
CA ILE A 35 -0.06 -0.29 0.57
C ILE A 35 -0.32 1.20 0.67
N ASN A 36 0.74 1.97 0.71
CA ASN A 36 0.66 3.42 0.79
C ASN A 36 0.04 3.99 -0.49
N ALA A 37 -1.09 4.67 -0.35
CA ALA A 37 -1.79 5.31 -1.49
C ALA A 37 -1.27 6.71 -1.82
N GLY A 38 -0.34 7.24 -1.02
CA GLY A 38 0.24 8.56 -1.26
C GLY A 38 -0.66 9.73 -0.85
N ILE A 39 -1.68 9.48 -0.05
CA ILE A 39 -2.62 10.50 0.42
C ILE A 39 -2.55 10.56 1.95
N TYR A 40 -2.34 11.77 2.48
CA TYR A 40 -2.12 11.99 3.90
C TYR A 40 -2.97 13.14 4.41
N ILE A 41 -3.55 12.96 5.59
CA ILE A 41 -4.23 14.02 6.33
C ILE A 41 -3.50 14.16 7.66
N ILE A 42 -3.02 15.36 7.95
CA ILE A 42 -2.13 15.65 9.06
C ILE A 42 -2.68 16.83 9.86
N GLU A 43 -2.73 16.70 11.18
CA GLU A 43 -3.01 17.84 12.05
C GLU A 43 -1.80 18.79 12.07
N SER A 44 -2.08 20.09 12.05
CA SER A 44 -1.03 21.10 11.97
C SER A 44 -0.05 21.06 13.16
N ASN A 45 -0.51 20.63 14.33
CA ASN A 45 0.32 20.58 15.54
C ASN A 45 1.46 19.55 15.46
N VAL A 46 1.41 18.59 14.54
CA VAL A 46 2.48 17.59 14.37
C VAL A 46 3.53 18.02 13.34
N LEU A 47 3.31 19.10 12.61
CA LEU A 47 4.27 19.60 11.62
C LEU A 47 5.60 20.00 12.24
N LYS A 48 5.63 20.34 13.53
CA LYS A 48 6.86 20.66 14.26
C LYS A 48 7.89 19.53 14.23
N TYR A 49 7.46 18.28 14.09
CA TYR A 49 8.37 17.14 13.98
C TYR A 49 9.07 17.06 12.62
N LEU A 50 8.66 17.87 11.64
CA LEU A 50 9.31 17.98 10.33
C LEU A 50 10.30 19.14 10.24
N GLU A 51 10.23 20.12 11.14
CA GLU A 51 10.94 21.42 11.00
C GLU A 51 12.46 21.30 10.91
N ASN A 52 13.04 20.30 11.55
CA ASN A 52 14.49 20.12 11.60
C ASN A 52 15.02 19.08 10.60
N GLU A 53 14.17 18.56 9.72
CA GLU A 53 14.52 17.48 8.81
C GLU A 53 14.32 17.91 7.35
N LYS A 54 15.43 18.04 6.59
CA LYS A 54 15.37 18.51 5.20
C LYS A 54 14.74 17.51 4.23
N TYR A 55 14.86 16.21 4.47
CA TYR A 55 14.45 15.16 3.53
C TYR A 55 13.92 13.94 4.28
N LYS A 56 12.80 14.10 4.94
CA LYS A 56 12.13 12.97 5.55
C LYS A 56 10.96 12.55 4.65
N ASP A 57 10.94 11.31 4.23
CA ASP A 57 9.78 10.81 3.50
C ASP A 57 8.60 10.58 4.46
N MET A 58 7.40 10.45 3.92
CA MET A 58 6.19 10.35 4.76
C MET A 58 6.14 9.09 5.62
N PRO A 59 6.56 7.90 5.16
CA PRO A 59 6.63 6.74 6.03
C PRO A 59 7.55 6.92 7.24
N ASP A 60 8.71 7.54 7.07
CA ASP A 60 9.62 7.86 8.17
C ASP A 60 9.00 8.86 9.15
N PHE A 61 8.29 9.85 8.61
CA PHE A 61 7.58 10.83 9.43
C PHE A 61 6.54 10.15 10.32
N PHE A 62 5.71 9.29 9.75
CA PHE A 62 4.70 8.56 10.53
C PHE A 62 5.33 7.60 11.55
N THR A 63 6.43 6.97 11.20
CA THR A 63 7.18 6.12 12.13
C THR A 63 7.69 6.94 13.32
N THR A 64 8.19 8.14 13.06
CA THR A 64 8.64 9.06 14.13
C THR A 64 7.47 9.46 15.02
N LEU A 65 6.31 9.80 14.46
CA LEU A 65 5.13 10.17 15.24
C LEU A 65 4.71 9.05 16.18
N VAL A 66 4.70 7.81 15.71
CA VAL A 66 4.36 6.65 16.55
C VAL A 66 5.36 6.48 17.69
N LYS A 67 6.66 6.65 17.42
CA LYS A 67 7.69 6.60 18.46
C LYS A 67 7.52 7.69 19.51
N GLU A 68 6.99 8.85 19.12
CA GLU A 68 6.70 9.96 20.03
C GLU A 68 5.33 9.81 20.72
N GLY A 69 4.70 8.67 20.62
CA GLY A 69 3.42 8.38 21.27
C GLY A 69 2.21 9.00 20.60
N LYS A 70 2.34 9.50 19.35
CA LYS A 70 1.24 10.07 18.61
C LYS A 70 0.46 8.97 17.90
N LYS A 71 -0.83 9.22 17.70
CA LYS A 71 -1.72 8.29 17.02
C LYS A 71 -1.66 8.52 15.52
N VAL A 72 -1.35 7.46 14.76
CA VAL A 72 -1.42 7.45 13.30
C VAL A 72 -2.42 6.37 12.91
N ILE A 73 -3.49 6.77 12.22
CA ILE A 73 -4.51 5.84 11.76
C ILE A 73 -4.40 5.64 10.25
N VAL A 74 -4.77 4.46 9.80
CA VAL A 74 -4.87 4.15 8.38
C VAL A 74 -6.34 4.14 7.97
N TYR A 75 -6.60 4.62 6.76
CA TYR A 75 -7.93 4.60 6.16
C TYR A 75 -7.83 3.79 4.86
N PRO A 76 -8.36 2.56 4.82
CA PRO A 76 -8.28 1.75 3.62
C PRO A 76 -9.27 2.21 2.57
N ILE A 77 -8.83 2.23 1.31
CA ILE A 77 -9.69 2.46 0.15
C ILE A 77 -9.72 1.19 -0.70
N TYR A 78 -10.86 0.97 -1.35
CA TYR A 78 -11.11 -0.19 -2.21
C TYR A 78 -11.35 0.23 -3.66
N GLU A 79 -11.40 1.53 -3.92
CA GLU A 79 -11.54 2.09 -5.26
C GLU A 79 -10.28 1.81 -6.10
N GLU A 80 -10.42 1.92 -7.40
CA GLU A 80 -9.29 1.77 -8.30
C GLU A 80 -8.20 2.80 -7.98
N TRP A 81 -6.99 2.31 -7.80
CA TRP A 81 -5.82 3.11 -7.50
C TRP A 81 -4.65 2.55 -8.28
N TYR A 82 -3.90 3.43 -8.93
CA TYR A 82 -2.76 3.04 -9.76
C TYR A 82 -1.51 3.82 -9.35
N ASP A 83 -0.40 3.10 -9.21
CA ASP A 83 0.91 3.74 -9.07
C ASP A 83 1.44 4.09 -10.46
N LEU A 84 1.36 5.36 -10.81
CA LEU A 84 1.81 5.86 -12.11
C LEU A 84 3.32 5.76 -12.31
N GLY A 85 4.09 5.46 -11.27
CA GLY A 85 5.50 5.12 -11.38
C GLY A 85 5.75 3.79 -12.08
N GLN A 86 4.75 2.89 -12.15
CA GLN A 86 4.87 1.59 -12.81
C GLN A 86 4.46 1.67 -14.27
N LYS A 87 5.40 1.37 -15.17
CA LYS A 87 5.19 1.48 -16.64
C LYS A 87 4.03 0.63 -17.15
N ASN A 88 3.87 -0.59 -16.66
CA ASN A 88 2.81 -1.51 -17.10
C ASN A 88 1.41 -0.98 -16.79
N ILE A 89 1.24 -0.32 -15.66
CA ILE A 89 -0.04 0.26 -15.26
C ILE A 89 -0.39 1.46 -16.14
N LYS A 90 0.60 2.32 -16.46
CA LYS A 90 0.40 3.44 -17.39
C LYS A 90 -0.11 2.99 -18.75
N LEU A 91 0.46 1.93 -19.30
CA LEU A 91 0.04 1.36 -20.59
C LEU A 91 -1.39 0.81 -20.53
N ASN A 92 -1.75 0.13 -19.46
CA ASN A 92 -3.09 -0.41 -19.27
C ASN A 92 -4.15 0.69 -19.17
N ILE A 93 -3.87 1.75 -18.44
CA ILE A 93 -4.76 2.91 -18.34
C ILE A 93 -4.97 3.55 -19.70
N SER A 94 -3.91 3.73 -20.48
CA SER A 94 -3.97 4.30 -21.83
C SER A 94 -4.82 3.43 -22.76
N LYS A 95 -4.70 2.11 -22.70
CA LYS A 95 -5.51 1.18 -23.48
C LYS A 95 -6.99 1.23 -23.11
N GLN A 96 -7.30 1.32 -21.83
CA GLN A 96 -8.68 1.44 -21.38
C GLN A 96 -9.34 2.73 -21.86
N LYS A 97 -8.64 3.86 -21.78
CA LYS A 97 -9.13 5.14 -22.30
C LYS A 97 -9.41 5.10 -23.79
N LYS A 98 -8.55 4.45 -24.57
CA LYS A 98 -8.76 4.29 -26.02
C LYS A 98 -10.00 3.45 -26.33
N LYS A 99 -10.26 2.37 -25.57
CA LYS A 99 -11.48 1.57 -25.73
C LYS A 99 -12.75 2.36 -25.42
N THR A 100 -12.74 3.14 -24.35
CA THR A 100 -13.87 3.99 -23.97
C THR A 100 -14.19 5.03 -25.03
N ASN A 101 -13.17 5.66 -25.64
CA ASN A 101 -13.34 6.65 -26.69
C ASN A 101 -13.86 6.03 -28.01
N LYS A 102 -13.60 4.77 -28.29
CA LYS A 102 -14.10 4.06 -29.48
C LYS A 102 -15.56 3.66 -29.36
N ASN A 103 -16.12 3.56 -28.18
CA ASN A 103 -17.51 3.18 -27.93
C ASN A 103 -18.45 4.38 -27.81
N LEU A 104 -17.92 5.57 -27.97
CA LEU A 104 -18.68 6.80 -28.05
C LEU A 104 -18.92 7.21 -29.49
#